data_aec8f40ab17a539aed858ad16da2cc81
#
_entry.id   aec8f40ab17a539aed858ad16da2cc81
#
_cell.length_a   1.000
_cell.length_b   1.000
_cell.length_c   1.000
_cell.angle_alpha   90.00
_cell.angle_beta   90.00
_cell.angle_gamma   90.00
#
_symmetry.space_group_name_H-M   'P 1'
#
loop_
_entity.id
_entity.type
_entity.pdbx_description
1 polymer ?
#
loop_
_entity_poly.entity_id
_entity_poly.type
_entity_poly.pdbx_seq_one_letter_code
_entity_poly.pdbx_strand_id
1 'polypeptide(L)'
;MNTPSRKQFMELTTHFRLATEATKEALASEYDQVVQQDAEAKCPITPMLEFCMQRAGTSERAEAIFNHVLKSSRISYWPNPEVAPHLRNNQEIKAACSRHFLVPLKATEQLLVLCGCNPHDAEGPGAVWQKLAGSKAPFPVVVLSEPERIRKALMQFE
;
A
#
# COMPACT_ATOMS: atom_id res chain seq x y z
N MET A 1 3.65 -8.47 9.18
CA MET A 1 4.56 -7.54 8.43
C MET A 1 5.89 -8.23 8.13
N ASN A 2 6.47 -7.96 6.98
CA ASN A 2 7.85 -8.38 6.73
C ASN A 2 8.82 -7.53 7.58
N THR A 3 10.10 -7.95 7.66
CA THR A 3 11.10 -7.28 8.50
C THR A 3 11.31 -5.80 8.15
N PRO A 4 11.44 -5.39 6.87
CA PRO A 4 11.55 -3.97 6.53
C PRO A 4 10.31 -3.15 6.90
N SER A 5 9.12 -3.69 6.72
CA SER A 5 7.86 -3.02 7.10
C SER A 5 7.75 -2.86 8.61
N ARG A 6 8.15 -3.88 9.37
CA ARG A 6 8.16 -3.79 10.84
C ARG A 6 9.14 -2.72 11.33
N LYS A 7 10.32 -2.66 10.74
CA LYS A 7 11.30 -1.63 11.06
C LYS A 7 10.73 -0.23 10.80
N GLN A 8 10.11 -0.03 9.66
CA GLN A 8 9.45 1.24 9.33
C GLN A 8 8.31 1.56 10.29
N PHE A 9 7.48 0.57 10.64
CA PHE A 9 6.40 0.75 11.62
C PHE A 9 6.94 1.26 12.96
N MET A 10 7.99 0.63 13.48
CA MET A 10 8.61 1.04 14.76
C MET A 10 9.22 2.44 14.67
N GLU A 11 9.85 2.77 13.55
CA GLU A 11 10.39 4.11 13.30
C GLU A 11 9.31 5.18 13.29
N LEU A 12 8.22 4.96 12.56
CA LEU A 12 7.09 5.89 12.51
C LEU A 12 6.43 6.04 13.88
N THR A 13 6.26 4.94 14.60
CA THR A 13 5.67 4.95 15.94
C THR A 13 6.49 5.81 16.90
N THR A 14 7.81 5.70 16.84
CA THR A 14 8.74 6.49 17.68
C THR A 14 8.77 7.95 17.25
N HIS A 15 9.00 8.17 15.97
CA HIS A 15 9.19 9.53 15.42
C HIS A 15 7.96 10.41 15.60
N PHE A 16 6.78 9.86 15.34
CA PHE A 16 5.51 10.59 15.46
C PHE A 16 4.80 10.36 16.80
N ARG A 17 5.41 9.64 17.72
CA ARG A 17 4.88 9.39 19.08
C ARG A 17 3.47 8.78 19.03
N LEU A 18 3.26 7.79 18.18
CA LEU A 18 1.98 7.09 18.07
C LEU A 18 1.73 6.15 19.25
N ALA A 19 2.79 5.73 19.94
CA ALA A 19 2.76 4.91 21.13
C ALA A 19 3.98 5.21 22.00
N THR A 20 3.91 4.84 23.28
CA THR A 20 5.06 4.90 24.20
C THR A 20 6.00 3.71 23.95
N GLU A 21 7.23 3.76 24.49
CA GLU A 21 8.15 2.62 24.41
C GLU A 21 7.53 1.33 24.97
N ALA A 22 6.72 1.45 26.04
CA ALA A 22 6.06 0.32 26.66
C ALA A 22 4.90 -0.25 25.83
N THR A 23 4.31 0.53 24.91
CA THR A 23 3.11 0.17 24.14
C THR A 23 3.35 -0.06 22.66
N LYS A 24 4.58 0.09 22.17
CA LYS A 24 4.92 -0.12 20.76
C LYS A 24 4.56 -1.51 20.24
N GLU A 25 4.93 -2.54 20.99
CA GLU A 25 4.65 -3.91 20.57
C GLU A 25 3.15 -4.21 20.61
N ALA A 26 2.43 -3.63 21.56
CA ALA A 26 0.97 -3.74 21.61
C ALA A 26 0.32 -3.10 20.40
N LEU A 27 0.84 -1.94 19.93
CA LEU A 27 0.34 -1.28 18.74
C LEU A 27 0.62 -2.11 17.47
N ALA A 28 1.81 -2.73 17.39
CA ALA A 28 2.14 -3.63 16.28
C ALA A 28 1.21 -4.85 16.25
N SER A 29 0.91 -5.43 17.41
CA SER A 29 -0.03 -6.54 17.53
C SER A 29 -1.45 -6.14 17.16
N GLU A 30 -1.86 -4.94 17.51
CA GLU A 30 -3.16 -4.38 17.11
C GLU A 30 -3.26 -4.27 15.58
N TYR A 31 -2.21 -3.81 14.92
CA TYR A 31 -2.16 -3.79 13.47
C TYR A 31 -2.28 -5.19 12.86
N ASP A 32 -1.56 -6.17 13.38
CA ASP A 32 -1.62 -7.55 12.92
C ASP A 32 -3.05 -8.13 13.06
N GLN A 33 -3.76 -7.78 14.13
CA GLN A 33 -5.17 -8.15 14.32
C GLN A 33 -6.07 -7.50 13.28
N VAL A 34 -5.86 -6.24 12.95
CA VAL A 34 -6.63 -5.54 11.90
C VAL A 34 -6.45 -6.24 10.56
N VAL A 35 -5.22 -6.60 10.20
CA VAL A 35 -4.92 -7.34 8.96
C VAL A 35 -5.63 -8.68 8.94
N GLN A 36 -5.62 -9.42 10.05
CA GLN A 36 -6.31 -10.70 10.16
C GLN A 36 -7.83 -10.54 10.01
N GLN A 37 -8.42 -9.56 10.67
CA GLN A 37 -9.85 -9.26 10.56
C GLN A 37 -10.26 -8.88 9.14
N ASP A 38 -9.46 -8.06 8.47
CA ASP A 38 -9.69 -7.69 7.07
C ASP A 38 -9.66 -8.93 6.16
N ALA A 39 -8.70 -9.81 6.37
CA ALA A 39 -8.58 -11.05 5.59
C ALA A 39 -9.78 -11.98 5.82
N GLU A 40 -10.23 -12.16 7.05
CA GLU A 40 -11.38 -12.99 7.40
C GLU A 40 -12.69 -12.44 6.83
N ALA A 41 -12.84 -11.11 6.84
CA ALA A 41 -14.00 -10.40 6.28
C ALA A 41 -13.95 -10.29 4.75
N LYS A 42 -12.87 -10.76 4.12
CA LYS A 42 -12.62 -10.60 2.67
C LYS A 42 -12.62 -9.13 2.22
N CYS A 43 -12.28 -8.24 3.12
CA CYS A 43 -12.09 -6.82 2.83
C CYS A 43 -10.68 -6.58 2.29
N PRO A 44 -10.46 -5.46 1.57
CA PRO A 44 -9.11 -5.02 1.26
C PRO A 44 -8.30 -4.84 2.55
N ILE A 45 -7.06 -5.34 2.55
CA ILE A 45 -6.20 -5.25 3.74
C ILE A 45 -5.81 -3.79 4.00
N THR A 46 -6.01 -3.33 5.23
CA THR A 46 -5.58 -2.00 5.66
C THR A 46 -4.06 -1.91 5.61
N PRO A 47 -3.47 -1.00 4.82
CA PRO A 47 -2.03 -0.83 4.78
C PRO A 47 -1.49 -0.29 6.11
N MET A 48 -0.26 -0.68 6.44
CA MET A 48 0.42 -0.19 7.66
C MET A 48 0.46 1.34 7.72
N LEU A 49 0.74 1.98 6.61
CA LEU A 49 0.80 3.44 6.53
C LEU A 49 -0.55 4.09 6.85
N GLU A 50 -1.64 3.57 6.30
CA GLU A 50 -2.99 4.05 6.61
C GLU A 50 -3.32 3.88 8.10
N PHE A 51 -2.96 2.74 8.67
CA PHE A 51 -3.13 2.49 10.09
C PHE A 51 -2.40 3.52 10.95
N CYS A 52 -1.14 3.82 10.63
CA CYS A 52 -0.37 4.85 11.34
C CYS A 52 -0.98 6.25 11.16
N MET A 53 -1.41 6.59 9.95
CA MET A 53 -2.02 7.87 9.65
C MET A 53 -3.34 8.08 10.43
N GLN A 54 -4.15 7.04 10.55
CA GLN A 54 -5.39 7.10 11.34
C GLN A 54 -5.13 7.37 12.82
N ARG A 55 -3.98 6.95 13.34
CA ARG A 55 -3.60 7.15 14.74
C ARG A 55 -2.87 8.47 15.00
N ALA A 56 -2.65 9.26 13.97
CA ALA A 56 -1.95 10.53 14.10
C ALA A 56 -2.76 11.59 14.87
N GLY A 57 -4.08 11.47 14.92
CA GLY A 57 -4.98 12.36 15.63
C GLY A 57 -5.44 13.58 14.85
N THR A 58 -4.60 14.10 13.94
CA THR A 58 -4.93 15.24 13.09
C THR A 58 -4.56 14.95 11.65
N SER A 59 -5.21 15.62 10.70
CA SER A 59 -4.88 15.48 9.28
C SER A 59 -3.48 16.00 8.94
N GLU A 60 -3.01 17.03 9.63
CA GLU A 60 -1.66 17.57 9.45
C GLU A 60 -0.58 16.55 9.84
N ARG A 61 -0.78 15.85 10.96
CA ARG A 61 0.14 14.81 11.41
C ARG A 61 0.09 13.59 10.49
N ALA A 62 -1.09 13.21 10.03
CA ALA A 62 -1.25 12.12 9.06
C ALA A 62 -0.49 12.43 7.77
N GLU A 63 -0.62 13.63 7.23
CA GLU A 63 0.11 14.09 6.06
C GLU A 63 1.63 14.09 6.29
N ALA A 64 2.06 14.51 7.49
CA ALA A 64 3.48 14.48 7.85
C ALA A 64 4.05 13.06 7.88
N ILE A 65 3.27 12.08 8.34
CA ILE A 65 3.66 10.66 8.30
C ILE A 65 3.85 10.19 6.85
N PHE A 66 2.90 10.48 5.98
CA PHE A 66 3.00 10.13 4.57
C PHE A 66 4.22 10.77 3.91
N ASN A 67 4.43 12.05 4.12
CA ASN A 67 5.57 12.78 3.56
C ASN A 67 6.91 12.24 4.05
N HIS A 68 6.98 11.82 5.32
CA HIS A 68 8.18 11.20 5.87
C HIS A 68 8.51 9.88 5.15
N VAL A 69 7.51 9.03 4.95
CA VAL A 69 7.67 7.76 4.23
C VAL A 69 8.08 8.00 2.77
N LEU A 70 7.40 8.91 2.09
CA LEU A 70 7.68 9.27 0.70
C LEU A 70 9.13 9.73 0.55
N LYS A 71 9.58 10.63 1.40
CA LYS A 71 10.91 11.22 1.37
C LYS A 71 12.01 10.19 1.65
N SER A 72 11.81 9.33 2.64
CA SER A 72 12.80 8.31 3.00
C SER A 72 12.86 7.16 2.00
N SER A 73 11.78 6.87 1.30
CA SER A 73 11.73 5.79 0.29
C SER A 73 12.45 6.14 -1.00
N ARG A 74 12.56 7.42 -1.34
CA ARG A 74 13.06 7.92 -2.65
C ARG A 74 12.26 7.41 -3.86
N ILE A 75 11.04 6.94 -3.63
CA ILE A 75 10.13 6.51 -4.69
C ILE A 75 9.32 7.72 -5.16
N SER A 76 9.03 7.79 -6.46
CA SER A 76 8.28 8.90 -7.03
C SER A 76 6.84 8.95 -6.52
N TYR A 77 6.35 10.15 -6.28
CA TYR A 77 4.98 10.43 -5.90
C TYR A 77 4.06 10.51 -7.13
N TRP A 78 2.87 9.92 -7.02
CA TRP A 78 1.86 9.98 -8.07
C TRP A 78 0.55 10.54 -7.51
N PRO A 79 0.15 11.77 -7.91
CA PRO A 79 -0.94 12.49 -7.25
C PRO A 79 -2.35 11.95 -7.55
N ASN A 80 -2.57 11.39 -8.73
CA ASN A 80 -3.89 10.95 -9.18
C ASN A 80 -3.85 9.53 -9.76
N PRO A 81 -3.78 8.49 -8.91
CA PRO A 81 -3.78 7.13 -9.41
C PRO A 81 -5.12 6.79 -10.04
N GLU A 82 -5.06 6.19 -11.22
CA GLU A 82 -6.24 5.71 -11.95
C GLU A 82 -5.94 4.32 -12.50
N VAL A 83 -6.90 3.42 -12.37
CA VAL A 83 -6.80 2.09 -12.96
C VAL A 83 -6.75 2.21 -14.48
N ALA A 84 -5.78 1.53 -15.10
CA ALA A 84 -5.68 1.48 -16.56
C ALA A 84 -7.03 1.03 -17.16
N PRO A 85 -7.61 1.76 -18.11
CA PRO A 85 -8.98 1.51 -18.56
C PRO A 85 -9.24 0.08 -19.05
N HIS A 86 -8.28 -0.54 -19.74
CA HIS A 86 -8.42 -1.90 -20.25
C HIS A 86 -8.40 -2.99 -19.16
N LEU A 87 -8.04 -2.63 -17.93
CA LEU A 87 -8.01 -3.56 -16.78
C LEU A 87 -9.23 -3.45 -15.87
N ARG A 88 -10.08 -2.46 -16.05
CA ARG A 88 -11.19 -2.19 -15.12
C ARG A 88 -12.17 -3.34 -14.98
N ASN A 89 -12.35 -4.15 -16.02
CA ASN A 89 -13.25 -5.30 -16.03
C ASN A 89 -12.57 -6.63 -15.72
N ASN A 90 -11.28 -6.63 -15.43
CA ASN A 90 -10.54 -7.85 -15.18
C ASN A 90 -10.64 -8.23 -13.69
N GLN A 91 -11.41 -9.28 -13.39
CA GLN A 91 -11.71 -9.69 -12.02
C GLN A 91 -10.49 -10.29 -11.30
N GLU A 92 -9.61 -10.98 -11.99
CA GLU A 92 -8.38 -11.51 -11.39
C GLU A 92 -7.43 -10.40 -10.97
N ILE A 93 -7.30 -9.38 -11.81
CA ILE A 93 -6.47 -8.22 -11.51
C ILE A 93 -7.10 -7.40 -10.38
N LYS A 94 -8.41 -7.20 -10.39
CA LYS A 94 -9.15 -6.57 -9.31
C LYS A 94 -8.86 -7.25 -7.96
N ALA A 95 -8.96 -8.57 -7.91
CA ALA A 95 -8.72 -9.34 -6.70
C ALA A 95 -7.29 -9.18 -6.19
N ALA A 96 -6.30 -9.31 -7.07
CA ALA A 96 -4.89 -9.16 -6.72
C ALA A 96 -4.57 -7.73 -6.27
N CYS A 97 -5.03 -6.72 -6.98
CA CYS A 97 -4.80 -5.32 -6.65
C CYS A 97 -5.48 -4.91 -5.34
N SER A 98 -6.70 -5.36 -5.11
CA SER A 98 -7.41 -5.09 -3.84
C SER A 98 -6.72 -5.75 -2.65
N ARG A 99 -6.26 -6.99 -2.82
CA ARG A 99 -5.55 -7.72 -1.77
C ARG A 99 -4.25 -7.02 -1.37
N HIS A 100 -3.47 -6.56 -2.35
CA HIS A 100 -2.16 -5.98 -2.12
C HIS A 100 -2.16 -4.44 -2.06
N PHE A 101 -3.33 -3.83 -2.18
CA PHE A 101 -3.51 -2.38 -2.13
C PHE A 101 -2.64 -1.65 -3.16
N LEU A 102 -2.75 -2.09 -4.42
CA LEU A 102 -2.01 -1.56 -5.56
C LEU A 102 -2.97 -1.16 -6.67
N VAL A 103 -2.67 -0.05 -7.33
CA VAL A 103 -3.41 0.42 -8.51
C VAL A 103 -2.56 0.19 -9.75
N PRO A 104 -3.02 -0.58 -10.75
CA PRO A 104 -2.29 -0.74 -11.99
C PRO A 104 -2.53 0.47 -12.89
N LEU A 105 -1.57 1.41 -12.90
CA LEU A 105 -1.66 2.66 -13.66
C LEU A 105 -1.46 2.45 -15.14
N LYS A 106 -0.55 1.55 -15.50
CA LYS A 106 -0.19 1.26 -16.88
C LYS A 106 0.28 -0.19 -16.98
N ALA A 107 -0.23 -0.89 -17.95
CA ALA A 107 0.18 -2.27 -18.23
C ALA A 107 0.26 -2.47 -19.74
N THR A 108 1.48 -2.63 -20.24
CA THR A 108 1.79 -2.97 -21.62
C THR A 108 2.73 -4.16 -21.64
N GLU A 109 3.05 -4.70 -22.80
CA GLU A 109 4.04 -5.78 -22.91
C GLU A 109 5.43 -5.38 -22.42
N GLN A 110 5.72 -4.09 -22.38
CA GLN A 110 7.05 -3.56 -22.05
C GLN A 110 7.12 -2.85 -20.70
N LEU A 111 5.99 -2.44 -20.15
CA LEU A 111 5.97 -1.60 -18.95
C LEU A 111 4.76 -1.92 -18.09
N LEU A 112 5.01 -2.13 -16.82
CA LEU A 112 4.00 -2.22 -15.78
C LEU A 112 4.31 -1.17 -14.71
N VAL A 113 3.36 -0.26 -14.47
CA VAL A 113 3.46 0.75 -13.41
C VAL A 113 2.36 0.51 -12.39
N LEU A 114 2.75 0.32 -11.14
CA LEU A 114 1.85 0.11 -10.02
C LEU A 114 1.97 1.27 -9.04
N CYS A 115 0.84 1.71 -8.50
CA CYS A 115 0.81 2.72 -7.45
C CYS A 115 0.36 2.10 -6.13
N GLY A 116 1.18 2.25 -5.11
CA GLY A 116 0.92 1.75 -3.77
C GLY A 116 1.24 2.78 -2.71
N CYS A 117 1.20 2.39 -1.46
CA CYS A 117 1.61 3.23 -0.32
C CYS A 117 2.66 2.55 0.58
N ASN A 118 3.05 1.32 0.28
CA ASN A 118 4.08 0.61 1.05
C ASN A 118 5.35 0.44 0.22
N PRO A 119 6.42 1.21 0.51
CA PRO A 119 7.68 1.11 -0.24
C PRO A 119 8.44 -0.21 0.02
N HIS A 120 8.04 -0.97 1.04
CA HIS A 120 8.66 -2.24 1.42
C HIS A 120 7.80 -3.46 1.07
N ASP A 121 6.80 -3.29 0.22
CA ASP A 121 5.98 -4.41 -0.26
C ASP A 121 6.79 -5.24 -1.24
N ALA A 122 7.22 -6.42 -0.79
CA ALA A 122 8.00 -7.35 -1.59
C ALA A 122 7.13 -8.32 -2.40
N GLU A 123 5.90 -8.57 -1.98
CA GLU A 123 5.03 -9.61 -2.55
C GLU A 123 4.01 -9.05 -3.55
N GLY A 124 3.42 -7.91 -3.22
CA GLY A 124 2.30 -7.34 -3.97
C GLY A 124 2.61 -7.06 -5.43
N PRO A 125 3.67 -6.31 -5.76
CA PRO A 125 4.01 -6.01 -7.14
C PRO A 125 4.25 -7.26 -7.98
N GLY A 126 4.94 -8.24 -7.44
CA GLY A 126 5.19 -9.52 -8.10
C GLY A 126 3.90 -10.33 -8.34
N ALA A 127 3.00 -10.34 -7.37
CA ALA A 127 1.72 -11.04 -7.48
C ALA A 127 0.83 -10.43 -8.58
N VAL A 128 0.75 -9.11 -8.64
CA VAL A 128 0.00 -8.41 -9.69
C VAL A 128 0.65 -8.63 -11.05
N TRP A 129 1.97 -8.55 -11.13
CA TRP A 129 2.72 -8.79 -12.35
C TRP A 129 2.47 -10.19 -12.94
N GLN A 130 2.47 -11.22 -12.11
CA GLN A 130 2.20 -12.59 -12.56
C GLN A 130 0.80 -12.74 -13.17
N LYS A 131 -0.18 -12.03 -12.65
CA LYS A 131 -1.55 -12.04 -13.18
C LYS A 131 -1.70 -11.30 -14.51
N LEU A 132 -0.88 -10.28 -14.74
CA LEU A 132 -0.99 -9.43 -15.92
C LEU A 132 -0.25 -9.93 -17.15
N ALA A 133 0.92 -10.51 -16.96
CA ALA A 133 1.85 -10.65 -18.07
C ALA A 133 2.48 -12.03 -18.21
N GLY A 134 2.21 -12.94 -17.31
CA GLY A 134 2.99 -14.17 -17.28
C GLY A 134 4.48 -13.84 -17.10
N SER A 135 5.36 -14.61 -17.66
CA SER A 135 6.80 -14.51 -17.45
C SER A 135 7.52 -13.50 -18.38
N LYS A 136 6.80 -12.76 -19.22
CA LYS A 136 7.42 -11.95 -20.30
C LYS A 136 7.52 -10.45 -20.04
N ALA A 137 6.83 -9.92 -19.04
CA ALA A 137 6.88 -8.49 -18.75
C ALA A 137 8.12 -8.11 -17.93
N PRO A 138 8.62 -6.87 -18.09
CA PRO A 138 9.65 -6.35 -17.22
C PRO A 138 9.13 -6.21 -15.79
N PHE A 139 10.04 -6.13 -14.82
CA PHE A 139 9.68 -5.89 -13.42
C PHE A 139 8.80 -4.65 -13.29
N PRO A 140 7.80 -4.68 -12.41
CA PRO A 140 6.94 -3.54 -12.21
C PRO A 140 7.70 -2.35 -11.62
N VAL A 141 7.39 -1.16 -12.13
CA VAL A 141 7.81 0.10 -11.53
C VAL A 141 6.73 0.50 -10.52
N VAL A 142 7.15 0.81 -9.30
CA VAL A 142 6.24 1.21 -8.23
C VAL A 142 6.37 2.70 -7.97
N VAL A 143 5.24 3.40 -7.90
CA VAL A 143 5.13 4.78 -7.46
C VAL A 143 4.23 4.84 -6.23
N LEU A 144 4.28 5.92 -5.47
CA LEU A 144 3.54 6.05 -4.22
C LEU A 144 2.47 7.14 -4.29
N SER A 145 1.35 6.87 -3.64
CA SER A 145 0.30 7.84 -3.39
C SER A 145 -0.28 7.65 -1.99
N GLU A 146 -1.09 8.60 -1.53
CA GLU A 146 -1.75 8.50 -0.25
C GLU A 146 -2.73 7.32 -0.22
N PRO A 147 -2.86 6.62 0.92
CA PRO A 147 -3.74 5.46 1.04
C PRO A 147 -5.19 5.75 0.62
N GLU A 148 -5.71 6.91 0.96
CA GLU A 148 -7.07 7.31 0.58
C GLU A 148 -7.24 7.38 -0.95
N ARG A 149 -6.26 7.93 -1.66
CA ARG A 149 -6.30 8.04 -3.12
C ARG A 149 -6.22 6.67 -3.78
N ILE A 150 -5.44 5.76 -3.23
CA ILE A 150 -5.34 4.38 -3.71
C ILE A 150 -6.68 3.66 -3.50
N ARG A 151 -7.26 3.78 -2.31
CA ARG A 151 -8.56 3.18 -2.00
C ARG A 151 -9.65 3.67 -2.95
N LYS A 152 -9.68 4.97 -3.22
CA LYS A 152 -10.62 5.57 -4.17
C LYS A 152 -10.40 5.06 -5.60
N ALA A 153 -9.15 4.95 -6.02
CA ALA A 153 -8.81 4.44 -7.34
C ALA A 153 -9.22 2.96 -7.51
N LEU A 154 -9.06 2.14 -6.49
CA LEU A 154 -9.47 0.73 -6.53
C LEU A 154 -10.98 0.55 -6.74
N MET A 155 -11.79 1.55 -6.40
CA MET A 155 -13.22 1.55 -6.67
C MET A 155 -13.56 1.71 -8.17
N GLN A 156 -12.59 2.04 -9.00
CA GLN A 156 -12.78 2.15 -10.46
C GLN A 156 -12.87 0.79 -11.14
N PHE A 157 -12.48 -0.28 -10.50
CA PHE A 157 -12.72 -1.64 -10.99
C PHE A 157 -14.23 -1.93 -10.99
N GLU A 158 -14.69 -2.51 -12.07
CA GLU A 158 -16.11 -2.86 -12.25
C GLU A 158 -16.47 -4.26 -11.76
#